data_20b207c7e3775f7eabc34ac3e70c6fae
#
_entry.id   20b207c7e3775f7eabc34ac3e70c6fae
#
_cell.length_a   1.000
_cell.length_b   1.000
_cell.length_c   1.000
_cell.angle_alpha   90.00
_cell.angle_beta   90.00
_cell.angle_gamma   90.00
#
_symmetry.space_group_name_H-M   'P 1'
#
loop_
_entity.id
_entity.type
_entity.pdbx_description
1 polymer ?
#
loop_
_entity_poly.entity_id
_entity_poly.type
_entity_poly.pdbx_seq_one_letter_code
_entity_poly.pdbx_strand_id
1 'polypeptide(L)'
;KELLQSRSAADADSIIHFKGDDIEIAFTYTDKCGEECYSFVNGWETRNGGTHLEAFRESFVQVIYEFIPSKNIRRSDIFNGFAGAISIWVEKPVFVEQMRYELGSTTMTSYPDSISINDFVVCFVKNRLCSLLKQNSWVRNMILERVIALAQERKRLRPLDE
;
A
#
# COMPACT_ATOMS: atom_id res chain seq x y z
N LYS A 1 -7.10 -5.55 -9.34
CA LYS A 1 -6.55 -5.04 -10.60
C LYS A 1 -7.62 -4.25 -11.37
N GLU A 2 -8.76 -4.83 -11.68
CA GLU A 2 -9.87 -4.20 -12.42
C GLU A 2 -10.34 -2.88 -11.79
N LEU A 3 -10.43 -2.82 -10.46
CA LEU A 3 -10.83 -1.62 -9.74
C LEU A 3 -9.88 -0.44 -9.99
N LEU A 4 -8.57 -0.66 -9.96
CA LEU A 4 -7.59 0.39 -10.25
C LEU A 4 -7.63 0.83 -11.71
N GLN A 5 -7.89 -0.08 -12.64
CA GLN A 5 -8.09 0.27 -14.04
C GLN A 5 -9.28 1.21 -14.23
N SER A 6 -10.40 0.94 -13.55
CA SER A 6 -11.63 1.72 -13.69
C SER A 6 -11.58 3.06 -12.95
N ARG A 7 -10.99 3.11 -11.76
CA ARG A 7 -11.00 4.32 -10.91
C ARG A 7 -9.80 5.24 -11.11
N SER A 8 -8.62 4.67 -11.36
CA SER A 8 -7.38 5.45 -11.46
C SER A 8 -6.92 5.71 -12.89
N ALA A 9 -7.68 5.24 -13.89
CA ALA A 9 -7.33 5.32 -15.32
C ALA A 9 -5.91 4.79 -15.63
N ALA A 10 -5.46 3.81 -14.84
CA ALA A 10 -4.15 3.21 -14.99
C ALA A 10 -4.16 2.15 -16.09
N ASP A 11 -3.09 2.11 -16.88
CA ASP A 11 -2.91 1.05 -17.87
C ASP A 11 -2.79 -0.31 -17.19
N ALA A 12 -3.49 -1.31 -17.73
CA ALA A 12 -3.52 -2.66 -17.18
C ALA A 12 -2.14 -3.28 -16.97
N ASP A 13 -1.20 -2.95 -17.85
CA ASP A 13 0.16 -3.49 -17.85
C ASP A 13 1.08 -2.82 -16.83
N SER A 14 0.71 -1.64 -16.33
CA SER A 14 1.45 -0.92 -15.30
C SER A 14 1.07 -1.32 -13.88
N ILE A 15 -0.02 -2.09 -13.69
CA ILE A 15 -0.53 -2.46 -12.38
C ILE A 15 0.18 -3.72 -11.87
N ILE A 16 0.89 -3.56 -10.75
CA ILE A 16 1.48 -4.65 -10.00
C ILE A 16 0.40 -5.30 -9.14
N HIS A 17 0.31 -6.62 -9.16
CA HIS A 17 -0.75 -7.37 -8.50
C HIS A 17 -0.17 -8.58 -7.76
N PHE A 18 -0.51 -8.70 -6.47
CA PHE A 18 -0.18 -9.83 -5.62
C PHE A 18 -1.46 -10.49 -5.11
N LYS A 19 -1.53 -11.79 -5.23
CA LYS A 19 -2.65 -12.59 -4.72
C LYS A 19 -2.14 -13.67 -3.77
N GLY A 20 -2.78 -13.77 -2.60
CA GLY A 20 -2.67 -14.84 -1.62
C GLY A 20 -4.05 -15.45 -1.37
N ASP A 21 -4.16 -16.35 -0.38
CA ASP A 21 -5.41 -17.04 -0.09
C ASP A 21 -6.47 -16.07 0.48
N ASP A 22 -6.09 -15.29 1.49
CA ASP A 22 -6.99 -14.35 2.19
C ASP A 22 -6.60 -12.88 1.99
N ILE A 23 -5.74 -12.59 1.01
CA ILE A 23 -5.24 -11.25 0.73
C ILE A 23 -4.99 -11.04 -0.75
N GLU A 24 -5.39 -9.88 -1.22
CA GLU A 24 -5.10 -9.42 -2.58
C GLU A 24 -4.68 -7.95 -2.52
N ILE A 25 -3.58 -7.62 -3.18
CA ILE A 25 -3.03 -6.27 -3.25
C ILE A 25 -2.74 -5.94 -4.69
N ALA A 26 -3.12 -4.74 -5.10
CA ALA A 26 -2.74 -4.19 -6.39
C ALA A 26 -2.30 -2.73 -6.21
N PHE A 27 -1.28 -2.32 -6.95
CA PHE A 27 -0.83 -0.92 -6.93
C PHE A 27 -0.15 -0.52 -8.24
N THR A 28 -0.11 0.77 -8.44
CA THR A 28 0.60 1.42 -9.54
C THR A 28 0.95 2.85 -9.18
N TYR A 29 1.71 3.51 -10.02
CA TYR A 29 1.93 4.95 -9.95
C TYR A 29 1.27 5.64 -11.14
N THR A 30 0.66 6.77 -10.87
CA THR A 30 -0.02 7.63 -11.86
C THR A 30 0.61 9.01 -11.88
N ASP A 31 0.26 9.84 -12.87
CA ASP A 31 0.71 11.23 -12.95
C ASP A 31 -0.12 12.20 -12.09
N LYS A 32 -1.13 11.68 -11.40
CA LYS A 32 -1.91 12.46 -10.45
C LYS A 32 -1.10 12.77 -9.20
N CYS A 33 -1.34 13.92 -8.60
CA CYS A 33 -0.78 14.25 -7.31
C CYS A 33 -1.55 13.57 -6.17
N GLY A 34 -0.83 13.22 -5.10
CA GLY A 34 -1.44 12.63 -3.91
C GLY A 34 -1.51 11.10 -3.94
N GLU A 35 -2.23 10.55 -2.98
CA GLU A 35 -2.40 9.13 -2.75
C GLU A 35 -3.87 8.74 -2.97
N GLU A 36 -4.10 7.69 -3.73
CA GLU A 36 -5.40 7.04 -3.86
C GLU A 36 -5.29 5.61 -3.31
N CYS A 37 -5.91 5.33 -2.16
CA CYS A 37 -5.93 3.99 -1.59
C CYS A 37 -7.35 3.51 -1.34
N TYR A 38 -7.62 2.29 -1.80
CA TYR A 38 -8.90 1.60 -1.61
C TYR A 38 -8.69 0.37 -0.73
N SER A 39 -9.59 0.12 0.18
CA SER A 39 -9.52 -1.05 1.06
C SER A 39 -10.83 -1.79 1.17
N PHE A 40 -10.73 -3.11 1.29
CA PHE A 40 -11.88 -4.01 1.33
C PHE A 40 -11.68 -5.09 2.38
N VAL A 41 -12.78 -5.45 3.05
CA VAL A 41 -12.87 -6.58 3.97
C VAL A 41 -14.05 -7.43 3.57
N ASN A 42 -13.83 -8.71 3.27
CA ASN A 42 -14.87 -9.66 2.85
C ASN A 42 -15.75 -9.10 1.70
N GLY A 43 -15.14 -8.37 0.77
CA GLY A 43 -15.82 -7.76 -0.37
C GLY A 43 -16.50 -6.40 -0.09
N TRP A 44 -16.52 -5.92 1.15
CA TRP A 44 -17.06 -4.60 1.50
C TRP A 44 -15.99 -3.53 1.44
N GLU A 45 -16.27 -2.42 0.77
CA GLU A 45 -15.37 -1.26 0.73
C GLU A 45 -15.32 -0.56 2.10
N THR A 46 -14.14 -0.54 2.70
CA THR A 46 -13.87 0.18 3.96
C THR A 46 -13.33 1.57 3.65
N ARG A 47 -14.23 2.54 3.47
CA ARG A 47 -13.86 3.89 3.00
C ARG A 47 -12.94 4.65 3.96
N ASN A 48 -13.06 4.37 5.26
CA ASN A 48 -12.21 4.94 6.30
C ASN A 48 -10.97 4.05 6.60
N GLY A 49 -10.79 2.96 5.85
CA GLY A 49 -9.64 2.06 6.02
C GLY A 49 -9.79 1.13 7.22
N GLY A 50 -8.80 1.18 8.09
CA GLY A 50 -8.66 0.34 9.27
C GLY A 50 -7.28 -0.31 9.34
N THR A 51 -7.12 -1.25 10.27
CA THR A 51 -5.83 -1.90 10.59
C THR A 51 -5.11 -2.49 9.39
N HIS A 52 -5.83 -3.08 8.44
CA HIS A 52 -5.25 -3.69 7.23
C HIS A 52 -4.66 -2.65 6.26
N LEU A 53 -5.34 -1.51 6.08
CA LEU A 53 -4.85 -0.45 5.20
C LEU A 53 -3.60 0.22 5.78
N GLU A 54 -3.60 0.49 7.08
CA GLU A 54 -2.42 1.07 7.74
C GLU A 54 -1.23 0.10 7.71
N ALA A 55 -1.46 -1.19 7.97
CA ALA A 55 -0.41 -2.22 7.86
C ALA A 55 0.16 -2.31 6.43
N PHE A 56 -0.69 -2.18 5.41
CA PHE A 56 -0.24 -2.14 4.01
C PHE A 56 0.65 -0.91 3.75
N ARG A 57 0.20 0.28 4.14
CA ARG A 57 0.96 1.52 3.95
C ARG A 57 2.31 1.48 4.67
N GLU A 58 2.32 1.06 5.93
CA GLU A 58 3.56 0.99 6.72
C GLU A 58 4.55 -0.01 6.16
N SER A 59 4.10 -1.22 5.83
CA SER A 59 4.97 -2.25 5.27
C SER A 59 5.53 -1.85 3.91
N PHE A 60 4.73 -1.17 3.08
CA PHE A 60 5.19 -0.64 1.79
C PHE A 60 6.32 0.37 1.98
N VAL A 61 6.15 1.33 2.89
CA VAL A 61 7.17 2.33 3.23
C VAL A 61 8.45 1.67 3.74
N GLN A 62 8.33 0.70 4.65
CA GLN A 62 9.49 -0.02 5.20
C GLN A 62 10.29 -0.72 4.10
N VAL A 63 9.62 -1.42 3.18
CA VAL A 63 10.30 -2.08 2.06
C VAL A 63 11.00 -1.06 1.16
N ILE A 64 10.34 0.04 0.82
CA ILE A 64 10.99 1.07 0.00
C ILE A 64 12.23 1.64 0.68
N TYR A 65 12.20 1.89 1.99
CA TYR A 65 13.37 2.36 2.73
C TYR A 65 14.54 1.36 2.77
N GLU A 66 14.26 0.06 2.73
CA GLU A 66 15.32 -0.96 2.62
C GLU A 66 16.10 -0.88 1.31
N PHE A 67 15.47 -0.42 0.23
CA PHE A 67 16.07 -0.28 -1.09
C PHE A 67 16.64 1.11 -1.39
N ILE A 68 16.28 2.13 -0.60
CA ILE A 68 16.78 3.49 -0.78
C ILE A 68 17.63 3.90 0.43
N PRO A 69 18.95 3.97 0.30
CA PRO A 69 19.85 4.31 1.42
C PRO A 69 19.80 5.80 1.82
N SER A 70 18.88 6.58 1.31
CA SER A 70 18.79 8.03 1.54
C SER A 70 17.90 8.40 2.71
N LYS A 71 18.44 9.09 3.71
CA LYS A 71 17.71 9.60 4.90
C LYS A 71 16.74 10.76 4.58
N ASN A 72 16.65 11.21 3.34
CA ASN A 72 15.91 12.42 2.95
C ASN A 72 14.57 12.14 2.26
N ILE A 73 14.13 10.88 2.21
CA ILE A 73 12.86 10.47 1.62
C ILE A 73 11.78 10.48 2.70
N ARG A 74 10.65 11.08 2.39
CA ARG A 74 9.48 11.12 3.26
C ARG A 74 8.43 10.15 2.75
N ARG A 75 7.53 9.73 3.64
CA ARG A 75 6.34 8.93 3.29
C ARG A 75 5.54 9.59 2.16
N SER A 76 5.40 10.92 2.18
CA SER A 76 4.72 11.67 1.12
C SER A 76 5.38 11.55 -0.26
N ASP A 77 6.71 11.38 -0.32
CA ASP A 77 7.41 11.19 -1.59
C ASP A 77 7.15 9.78 -2.16
N ILE A 78 6.93 8.79 -1.29
CA ILE A 78 6.60 7.41 -1.68
C ILE A 78 5.18 7.31 -2.23
N PHE A 79 4.22 8.00 -1.60
CA PHE A 79 2.80 7.91 -1.95
C PHE A 79 2.31 8.99 -2.93
N ASN A 80 3.14 9.91 -3.36
CA ASN A 80 2.72 10.89 -4.36
C ASN A 80 2.57 10.23 -5.75
N GLY A 81 1.35 10.25 -6.26
CA GLY A 81 0.94 9.55 -7.48
C GLY A 81 0.67 8.06 -7.28
N PHE A 82 0.73 7.56 -6.05
CA PHE A 82 0.44 6.17 -5.74
C PHE A 82 -1.06 5.89 -5.82
N ALA A 83 -1.42 4.83 -6.52
CA ALA A 83 -2.77 4.28 -6.54
C ALA A 83 -2.70 2.82 -6.09
N GLY A 84 -3.36 2.49 -4.97
CA GLY A 84 -3.31 1.18 -4.37
C GLY A 84 -4.66 0.65 -3.93
N ALA A 85 -4.77 -0.66 -3.85
CA ALA A 85 -5.94 -1.35 -3.30
C ALA A 85 -5.49 -2.58 -2.52
N ILE A 86 -6.12 -2.79 -1.36
CA ILE A 86 -5.95 -3.99 -0.54
C ILE A 86 -7.32 -4.60 -0.25
N SER A 87 -7.42 -5.90 -0.39
CA SER A 87 -8.58 -6.69 0.01
C SER A 87 -8.13 -7.84 0.89
N ILE A 88 -8.78 -8.02 2.05
CA ILE A 88 -8.52 -9.15 2.94
C ILE A 88 -9.82 -9.88 3.27
N TRP A 89 -9.68 -11.16 3.60
CA TRP A 89 -10.76 -11.97 4.15
C TRP A 89 -10.51 -12.23 5.63
N VAL A 90 -11.44 -11.82 6.49
CA VAL A 90 -11.35 -11.94 7.96
C VAL A 90 -12.52 -12.77 8.46
N GLU A 91 -12.26 -13.73 9.33
CA GLU A 91 -13.34 -14.48 9.98
C GLU A 91 -14.04 -13.60 11.01
N LYS A 92 -15.36 -13.43 10.84
CA LYS A 92 -16.23 -12.61 11.73
C LYS A 92 -15.65 -11.20 11.99
N PRO A 93 -15.48 -10.38 10.93
CA PRO A 93 -14.90 -9.06 11.10
C PRO A 93 -15.78 -8.16 11.97
N VAL A 94 -15.14 -7.40 12.86
CA VAL A 94 -15.77 -6.35 13.65
C VAL A 94 -15.42 -5.01 13.02
N PHE A 95 -16.43 -4.19 12.77
CA PHE A 95 -16.26 -2.84 12.24
C PHE A 95 -16.51 -1.81 13.33
N VAL A 96 -15.84 -0.66 13.23
CA VAL A 96 -15.96 0.43 14.20
C VAL A 96 -17.39 1.01 14.18
N GLU A 97 -18.00 1.05 12.99
CA GLU A 97 -19.33 1.60 12.79
C GLU A 97 -20.28 0.61 12.09
N GLN A 98 -21.58 0.81 12.27
CA GLN A 98 -22.61 -0.01 11.62
C GLN A 98 -22.53 0.04 10.09
N MET A 99 -22.05 1.14 9.51
CA MET A 99 -21.87 1.34 8.07
C MET A 99 -20.67 0.59 7.49
N ARG A 100 -19.85 -0.08 8.31
CA ARG A 100 -18.69 -0.89 7.92
C ARG A 100 -17.60 -0.12 7.14
N TYR A 101 -17.46 1.17 7.40
CA TYR A 101 -16.45 2.00 6.72
C TYR A 101 -15.05 1.80 7.26
N GLU A 102 -14.88 1.27 8.47
CA GLU A 102 -13.60 1.07 9.11
C GLU A 102 -13.55 -0.30 9.80
N LEU A 103 -12.47 -1.06 9.51
CA LEU A 103 -12.23 -2.34 10.17
C LEU A 103 -11.64 -2.11 11.57
N GLY A 104 -12.35 -2.60 12.57
CA GLY A 104 -11.94 -2.57 13.98
C GLY A 104 -11.25 -3.84 14.46
N SER A 105 -11.42 -4.98 13.75
CA SER A 105 -10.75 -6.23 14.12
C SER A 105 -9.23 -6.08 14.11
N THR A 106 -8.56 -6.71 15.07
CA THR A 106 -7.08 -6.74 15.18
C THR A 106 -6.50 -8.08 14.77
N THR A 107 -7.30 -9.14 14.69
CA THR A 107 -6.90 -10.51 14.36
C THR A 107 -7.66 -11.04 13.16
N MET A 108 -7.06 -11.99 12.43
CA MET A 108 -7.66 -12.60 11.24
C MET A 108 -8.82 -13.54 11.56
N THR A 109 -8.80 -14.17 12.72
CA THR A 109 -9.84 -15.09 13.19
C THR A 109 -10.23 -14.79 14.63
N SER A 110 -11.32 -15.39 15.10
CA SER A 110 -11.80 -15.26 16.50
C SER A 110 -11.06 -16.16 17.49
N TYR A 111 -10.11 -16.98 17.05
CA TYR A 111 -9.38 -17.89 17.92
C TYR A 111 -8.27 -17.17 18.70
N PRO A 112 -7.95 -17.62 19.94
CA PRO A 112 -6.93 -16.96 20.78
C PRO A 112 -5.53 -16.88 20.17
N ASP A 113 -5.16 -17.88 19.35
CA ASP A 113 -3.84 -17.96 18.71
C ASP A 113 -3.84 -17.42 17.27
N SER A 114 -4.83 -16.62 16.93
CA SER A 114 -4.92 -16.02 15.59
C SER A 114 -3.81 -15.01 15.35
N ILE A 115 -3.26 -15.04 14.14
CA ILE A 115 -2.32 -14.01 13.71
C ILE A 115 -3.00 -12.63 13.68
N SER A 116 -2.27 -11.60 14.06
CA SER A 116 -2.77 -10.23 13.94
C SER A 116 -2.92 -9.84 12.47
N ILE A 117 -3.90 -9.01 12.15
CA ILE A 117 -4.09 -8.46 10.80
C ILE A 117 -2.84 -7.69 10.37
N ASN A 118 -2.24 -6.94 11.30
CA ASN A 118 -1.01 -6.21 11.03
C ASN A 118 0.11 -7.15 10.59
N ASP A 119 0.41 -8.20 11.37
CA ASP A 119 1.51 -9.13 11.05
C ASP A 119 1.23 -9.92 9.77
N PHE A 120 -0.03 -10.30 9.54
CA PHE A 120 -0.45 -10.99 8.33
C PHE A 120 -0.18 -10.14 7.08
N VAL A 121 -0.63 -8.88 7.08
CA VAL A 121 -0.45 -7.96 5.94
C VAL A 121 1.02 -7.60 5.77
N VAL A 122 1.72 -7.25 6.86
CA VAL A 122 3.15 -6.89 6.82
C VAL A 122 4.00 -8.03 6.26
N CYS A 123 3.77 -9.26 6.72
CA CYS A 123 4.49 -10.44 6.24
C CYS A 123 4.25 -10.65 4.74
N PHE A 124 3.01 -10.58 4.29
CA PHE A 124 2.65 -10.74 2.88
C PHE A 124 3.29 -9.67 2.00
N VAL A 125 3.14 -8.40 2.36
CA VAL A 125 3.69 -7.27 1.58
C VAL A 125 5.20 -7.35 1.51
N LYS A 126 5.89 -7.53 2.64
CA LYS A 126 7.34 -7.64 2.67
C LYS A 126 7.84 -8.76 1.78
N ASN A 127 7.29 -9.96 1.91
CA ASN A 127 7.71 -11.11 1.11
C ASN A 127 7.50 -10.87 -0.39
N ARG A 128 6.34 -10.39 -0.79
CA ARG A 128 6.00 -10.19 -2.20
C ARG A 128 6.73 -9.02 -2.82
N LEU A 129 6.74 -7.88 -2.15
CA LEU A 129 7.37 -6.66 -2.67
C LEU A 129 8.89 -6.76 -2.68
N CYS A 130 9.52 -7.29 -1.62
CA CYS A 130 10.98 -7.52 -1.61
C CYS A 130 11.39 -8.49 -2.71
N SER A 131 10.65 -9.58 -2.91
CA SER A 131 10.93 -10.54 -4.00
C SER A 131 10.83 -9.88 -5.36
N LEU A 132 9.78 -9.09 -5.61
CA LEU A 132 9.61 -8.34 -6.85
C LEU A 132 10.78 -7.39 -7.11
N LEU A 133 11.14 -6.56 -6.12
CA LEU A 133 12.20 -5.57 -6.27
C LEU A 133 13.60 -6.19 -6.41
N LYS A 134 13.81 -7.40 -5.86
CA LYS A 134 15.07 -8.15 -6.06
C LYS A 134 15.15 -8.79 -7.44
N GLN A 135 14.05 -9.36 -7.92
CA GLN A 135 14.02 -10.13 -9.16
C GLN A 135 13.80 -9.25 -10.41
N ASN A 136 13.09 -8.15 -10.29
CA ASN A 136 12.77 -7.26 -11.40
C ASN A 136 13.44 -5.90 -11.24
N SER A 137 14.62 -5.76 -11.84
CA SER A 137 15.41 -4.53 -11.79
C SER A 137 14.70 -3.36 -12.47
N TRP A 138 13.92 -3.59 -13.51
CA TRP A 138 13.17 -2.53 -14.20
C TRP A 138 12.10 -1.92 -13.28
N VAL A 139 11.25 -2.75 -12.66
CA VAL A 139 10.24 -2.28 -11.70
C VAL A 139 10.88 -1.58 -10.52
N ARG A 140 11.95 -2.17 -9.97
CA ARG A 140 12.70 -1.55 -8.88
C ARG A 140 13.19 -0.16 -9.25
N ASN A 141 13.89 -0.02 -10.36
CA ASN A 141 14.45 1.26 -10.78
C ASN A 141 13.36 2.28 -11.06
N MET A 142 12.27 1.89 -11.72
CA MET A 142 11.12 2.75 -11.98
C MET A 142 10.55 3.34 -10.68
N ILE A 143 10.33 2.52 -9.66
CA ILE A 143 9.78 2.97 -8.38
C ILE A 143 10.78 3.86 -7.64
N LEU A 144 12.04 3.41 -7.52
CA LEU A 144 13.06 4.13 -6.76
C LEU A 144 13.43 5.47 -7.39
N GLU A 145 13.61 5.52 -8.70
CA GLU A 145 13.91 6.77 -9.42
C GLU A 145 12.80 7.79 -9.28
N ARG A 146 11.53 7.35 -9.36
CA ARG A 146 10.38 8.22 -9.13
C ARG A 146 10.37 8.81 -7.71
N VAL A 147 10.53 7.98 -6.69
CA VAL A 147 10.56 8.41 -5.28
C VAL A 147 11.70 9.39 -5.03
N ILE A 148 12.88 9.11 -5.58
CA ILE A 148 14.06 9.99 -5.46
C ILE A 148 13.82 11.33 -6.16
N ALA A 149 13.25 11.31 -7.38
CA ALA A 149 12.94 12.52 -8.13
C ALA A 149 11.96 13.43 -7.37
N LEU A 150 10.89 12.86 -6.79
CA LEU A 150 9.91 13.60 -5.99
C LEU A 150 10.55 14.19 -4.71
N ALA A 151 11.42 13.45 -4.05
CA ALA A 151 12.15 13.96 -2.88
C ALA A 151 13.09 15.13 -3.24
N GLN A 152 13.71 15.09 -4.42
CA GLN A 152 14.57 16.18 -4.93
C GLN A 152 13.73 17.42 -5.30
N GLU A 153 12.62 17.23 -5.99
CA GLU A 153 11.70 18.31 -6.36
C GLU A 153 11.15 19.02 -5.11
N ARG A 154 10.71 18.27 -4.11
CA ARG A 154 10.26 18.82 -2.83
C ARG A 154 11.34 19.69 -2.15
N LYS A 155 12.63 19.32 -2.27
CA LYS A 155 13.72 20.11 -1.73
C LYS A 155 13.94 21.41 -2.49
N ARG A 156 13.77 21.38 -3.82
CA ARG A 156 13.90 22.59 -4.67
C ARG A 156 12.79 23.61 -4.40
N LEU A 157 11.57 23.11 -4.09
CA LEU A 157 10.39 23.94 -3.84
C LEU A 157 10.33 24.50 -2.40
N ARG A 158 11.22 24.07 -1.49
CA ARG A 158 11.35 24.73 -0.19
C ARG A 158 12.04 26.08 -0.40
N PRO A 159 11.40 27.20 0.00
CA PRO A 159 12.11 28.46 0.16
C PRO A 159 13.30 28.24 1.10
N LEU A 160 14.41 28.86 0.80
CA LEU A 160 15.50 29.05 1.76
C LEU A 160 14.93 29.93 2.88
N ASP A 161 14.30 29.31 3.85
CA ASP A 161 14.05 29.99 5.12
C ASP A 161 15.42 30.15 5.79
N GLU A 162 15.85 31.39 5.84
CA GLU A 162 17.02 31.89 6.55
C GLU A 162 17.00 31.50 8.03
#